data_258110bb36ef14d68316be13792aa8e5
#
_entry.id   258110bb36ef14d68316be13792aa8e5
#
_cell.length_a   1.000
_cell.length_b   1.000
_cell.length_c   1.000
_cell.angle_alpha   90.00
_cell.angle_beta   90.00
_cell.angle_gamma   90.00
#
_symmetry.space_group_name_H-M   'P 1'
#
loop_
_entity.id
_entity.type
_entity.pdbx_description
1 polymer ?
#
loop_
_entity_poly.entity_id
_entity_poly.type
_entity_poly.pdbx_seq_one_letter_code
_entity_poly.pdbx_strand_id
1 'polypeptide(L)'
;SLLPTAAFAASNTGSGLKITTNQAYWSTRLLANGTPYSYRPPLVDGKLVYCMDSGLGYHYATPSYLNSFTWTSGTGADADAVLQSAVTNSGLSEMDAATVENVKWMMTYLNDCKDSNVGQLFMAVQTYVWENQSYKGEPGGDGDAGGYANADTYELYLSLIDWLLEQKAQEDAEFQRQIEEFTAQGKSASIVEDESAKWAVYAISSNRKNQSFFNYYGPRKLVTQDEPGGGGEEPAPPAGTGKITLKKTAGGTTTGL
;
A
#
# COMPACT_ATOMS: atom_id res chain seq x y z
N SER A 1 -32.24 19.87 13.04
CA SER A 1 -30.98 19.77 12.31
C SER A 1 -29.94 19.23 13.27
N LEU A 2 -29.68 17.93 13.22
CA LEU A 2 -28.54 17.31 13.90
C LEU A 2 -27.34 17.57 12.97
N LEU A 3 -26.41 18.41 13.40
CA LEU A 3 -25.11 18.49 12.79
C LEU A 3 -24.47 17.10 12.85
N PRO A 4 -23.87 16.60 11.75
CA PRO A 4 -23.08 15.38 11.84
C PRO A 4 -22.02 15.62 12.90
N THR A 5 -21.99 14.80 13.93
CA THR A 5 -20.86 14.73 14.85
C THR A 5 -19.66 14.33 14.00
N ALA A 6 -18.78 15.30 13.74
CA ALA A 6 -17.49 15.00 13.17
C ALA A 6 -16.87 13.90 14.07
N ALA A 7 -16.65 12.73 13.50
CA ALA A 7 -15.86 11.70 14.17
C ALA A 7 -14.50 12.37 14.44
N PHE A 8 -14.19 12.59 15.71
CA PHE A 8 -12.87 13.13 16.05
C PHE A 8 -11.83 12.14 15.55
N ALA A 9 -10.96 12.63 14.72
CA ALA A 9 -9.79 11.89 14.33
C ALA A 9 -9.05 11.46 15.59
N ALA A 10 -8.52 10.25 15.61
CA ALA A 10 -7.80 9.70 16.75
C ALA A 10 -6.40 9.29 16.32
N SER A 11 -5.39 9.81 16.99
CA SER A 11 -4.00 9.39 16.81
C SER A 11 -3.48 8.66 18.02
N ASN A 12 -2.67 7.64 17.78
CA ASN A 12 -1.96 6.88 18.79
C ASN A 12 -0.46 6.92 18.54
N THR A 13 0.33 6.88 19.61
CA THR A 13 1.78 6.74 19.54
C THR A 13 2.24 5.59 20.39
N GLY A 14 3.35 4.98 20.02
CA GLY A 14 3.93 3.88 20.76
C GLY A 14 5.40 3.65 20.41
N SER A 15 5.98 2.60 20.98
CA SER A 15 7.36 2.20 20.73
C SER A 15 7.45 0.73 20.37
N GLY A 16 8.50 0.39 19.62
CA GLY A 16 8.78 -0.97 19.19
C GLY A 16 7.97 -1.40 17.97
N LEU A 17 8.46 -2.46 17.33
CA LEU A 17 7.81 -3.15 16.22
C LEU A 17 7.56 -4.60 16.60
N LYS A 18 6.49 -5.19 16.10
CA LYS A 18 6.22 -6.62 16.16
C LYS A 18 6.40 -7.25 14.79
N ILE A 19 7.18 -8.31 14.71
CA ILE A 19 7.28 -9.09 13.46
C ILE A 19 6.07 -10.02 13.37
N THR A 20 5.39 -9.98 12.23
CA THR A 20 4.26 -10.88 11.99
C THR A 20 4.74 -12.31 11.79
N THR A 21 3.89 -13.25 12.21
CA THR A 21 4.01 -14.67 11.86
C THR A 21 2.92 -15.11 10.87
N ASN A 22 2.12 -14.18 10.38
CA ASN A 22 1.08 -14.48 9.42
C ASN A 22 1.69 -14.87 8.08
N GLN A 23 1.62 -16.16 7.74
CA GLN A 23 2.23 -16.72 6.55
C GLN A 23 1.59 -16.24 5.23
N ALA A 24 0.37 -15.74 5.26
CA ALA A 24 -0.27 -15.18 4.08
C ALA A 24 0.53 -14.02 3.47
N TYR A 25 1.27 -13.29 4.31
CA TYR A 25 2.10 -12.16 3.88
C TYR A 25 3.59 -12.51 3.74
N TRP A 26 3.97 -13.76 3.99
CA TRP A 26 5.35 -14.18 3.76
C TRP A 26 5.55 -14.43 2.27
N SER A 27 6.63 -13.89 1.75
CA SER A 27 7.09 -14.19 0.41
C SER A 27 8.50 -14.76 0.48
N THR A 28 8.66 -15.93 -0.09
CA THR A 28 9.99 -16.54 -0.24
C THR A 28 10.49 -16.28 -1.64
N ARG A 29 11.71 -15.79 -1.74
CA ARG A 29 12.40 -15.53 -2.99
C ARG A 29 13.76 -16.22 -2.98
N LEU A 30 14.26 -16.52 -4.14
CA LEU A 30 15.64 -16.95 -4.30
C LEU A 30 16.53 -15.72 -4.53
N LEU A 31 17.58 -15.59 -3.73
CA LEU A 31 18.61 -14.60 -3.97
C LEU A 31 19.42 -14.99 -5.22
N ALA A 32 20.26 -14.09 -5.72
CA ALA A 32 21.11 -14.33 -6.90
C ALA A 32 21.96 -15.60 -6.79
N ASN A 33 22.42 -15.93 -5.59
CA ASN A 33 23.20 -17.13 -5.28
C ASN A 33 22.33 -18.39 -5.07
N GLY A 34 21.02 -18.32 -5.32
CA GLY A 34 20.07 -19.41 -5.13
C GLY A 34 19.62 -19.66 -3.69
N THR A 35 20.07 -18.84 -2.73
CA THR A 35 19.67 -18.99 -1.33
C THR A 35 18.21 -18.54 -1.14
N PRO A 36 17.33 -19.35 -0.53
CA PRO A 36 15.98 -18.92 -0.19
C PRO A 36 16.00 -17.83 0.87
N TYR A 37 15.23 -16.77 0.63
CA TYR A 37 15.03 -15.67 1.58
C TYR A 37 13.54 -15.43 1.79
N SER A 38 13.11 -15.43 3.04
CA SER A 38 11.72 -15.15 3.40
C SER A 38 11.59 -13.75 3.97
N TYR A 39 10.81 -12.92 3.30
CA TYR A 39 10.46 -11.60 3.83
C TYR A 39 9.35 -11.73 4.88
N ARG A 40 9.55 -11.07 6.00
CA ARG A 40 8.62 -11.07 7.15
C ARG A 40 8.21 -9.63 7.45
N PRO A 41 7.06 -9.21 6.97
CA PRO A 41 6.62 -7.82 7.19
C PRO A 41 6.43 -7.54 8.69
N PRO A 42 6.89 -6.39 9.19
CA PRO A 42 6.63 -5.99 10.57
C PRO A 42 5.17 -5.56 10.77
N LEU A 43 4.76 -5.52 12.02
CA LEU A 43 3.48 -4.93 12.43
C LEU A 43 3.72 -3.62 13.18
N VAL A 44 2.93 -2.62 12.86
CA VAL A 44 2.81 -1.36 13.59
C VAL A 44 1.34 -1.15 13.93
N ASP A 45 1.03 -1.00 15.21
CA ASP A 45 -0.37 -0.87 15.67
C ASP A 45 -1.29 -1.97 15.10
N GLY A 46 -0.76 -3.21 15.07
CA GLY A 46 -1.47 -4.37 14.55
C GLY A 46 -1.60 -4.44 13.01
N LYS A 47 -1.07 -3.49 12.28
CA LYS A 47 -1.14 -3.40 10.82
C LYS A 47 0.19 -3.79 10.20
N LEU A 48 0.16 -4.57 9.12
CA LEU A 48 1.33 -4.85 8.31
C LEU A 48 1.85 -3.55 7.71
N VAL A 49 3.17 -3.40 7.64
CA VAL A 49 3.78 -2.19 7.09
C VAL A 49 4.89 -2.52 6.10
N TYR A 50 5.19 -1.56 5.26
CA TYR A 50 6.19 -1.61 4.20
C TYR A 50 7.42 -0.82 4.61
N CYS A 51 8.59 -1.27 4.15
CA CYS A 51 9.82 -0.50 4.27
C CYS A 51 9.81 0.68 3.29
N MET A 52 10.08 1.90 3.78
CA MET A 52 9.95 3.11 2.97
C MET A 52 11.28 3.73 2.56
N ASP A 53 12.37 3.36 3.21
CA ASP A 53 13.70 3.92 2.90
C ASP A 53 14.54 2.86 2.19
N SER A 54 14.68 2.96 0.87
CA SER A 54 15.60 2.10 0.14
C SER A 54 17.04 2.32 0.58
N GLY A 55 17.85 1.27 0.59
CA GLY A 55 19.27 1.36 0.98
C GLY A 55 19.52 1.42 2.49
N LEU A 56 18.51 1.47 3.35
CA LEU A 56 18.67 1.36 4.80
C LEU A 56 18.43 -0.08 5.28
N GLY A 57 19.12 -0.46 6.36
CA GLY A 57 19.06 -1.82 6.89
C GLY A 57 17.72 -2.15 7.54
N TYR A 58 17.33 -3.42 7.44
CA TYR A 58 16.21 -4.01 8.15
C TYR A 58 16.67 -5.28 8.88
N HIS A 59 16.76 -5.21 10.20
CA HIS A 59 17.32 -6.27 11.06
C HIS A 59 16.27 -6.79 12.04
N TYR A 60 15.33 -7.56 11.57
CA TYR A 60 14.18 -8.02 12.36
C TYR A 60 14.49 -9.01 13.47
N ALA A 61 15.75 -9.41 13.64
CA ALA A 61 16.15 -10.47 14.57
C ALA A 61 16.59 -9.98 15.97
N THR A 62 16.77 -8.69 16.18
CA THR A 62 17.28 -8.19 17.46
C THR A 62 16.26 -7.34 18.23
N PRO A 63 16.02 -7.64 19.52
CA PRO A 63 15.09 -6.84 20.33
C PRO A 63 15.49 -5.35 20.41
N SER A 64 16.78 -5.05 20.46
CA SER A 64 17.27 -3.67 20.49
C SER A 64 16.90 -2.89 19.23
N TYR A 65 16.93 -3.54 18.07
CA TYR A 65 16.49 -2.95 16.82
C TYR A 65 14.98 -2.67 16.86
N LEU A 66 14.17 -3.68 17.19
CA LEU A 66 12.71 -3.56 17.23
C LEU A 66 12.26 -2.46 18.21
N ASN A 67 12.91 -2.35 19.37
CA ASN A 67 12.60 -1.35 20.38
C ASN A 67 13.10 0.06 20.02
N SER A 68 13.93 0.21 19.00
CA SER A 68 14.45 1.52 18.57
C SER A 68 13.42 2.38 17.82
N PHE A 69 12.26 1.83 17.51
CA PHE A 69 11.24 2.52 16.73
C PHE A 69 10.24 3.25 17.64
N THR A 70 9.91 4.45 17.20
CA THR A 70 8.72 5.17 17.64
C THR A 70 7.73 5.18 16.49
N TRP A 71 6.47 4.91 16.78
CA TRP A 71 5.44 4.90 15.77
C TRP A 71 4.26 5.79 16.12
N THR A 72 3.54 6.20 15.08
CA THR A 72 2.30 6.95 15.16
C THR A 72 1.30 6.31 14.21
N SER A 73 0.06 6.17 14.65
CA SER A 73 -1.09 5.84 13.80
C SER A 73 -2.13 6.94 13.88
N GLY A 74 -2.90 7.10 12.83
CA GLY A 74 -3.98 8.07 12.76
C GLY A 74 -5.14 7.56 11.93
N THR A 75 -6.34 8.08 12.21
CA THR A 75 -7.57 7.81 11.46
C THR A 75 -8.19 9.10 10.97
N GLY A 76 -8.96 9.06 9.88
CA GLY A 76 -9.56 10.25 9.30
C GLY A 76 -8.52 11.32 8.97
N ALA A 77 -8.72 12.55 9.39
CA ALA A 77 -7.79 13.66 9.14
C ALA A 77 -6.41 13.45 9.77
N ASP A 78 -6.28 12.73 10.90
CA ASP A 78 -4.99 12.41 11.49
C ASP A 78 -4.18 11.42 10.63
N ALA A 79 -4.84 10.60 9.80
CA ALA A 79 -4.15 9.77 8.84
C ALA A 79 -3.36 10.60 7.81
N ASP A 80 -3.87 11.76 7.40
CA ASP A 80 -3.16 12.67 6.49
C ASP A 80 -1.90 13.24 7.14
N ALA A 81 -1.95 13.58 8.44
CA ALA A 81 -0.77 14.04 9.16
C ALA A 81 0.29 12.94 9.30
N VAL A 82 -0.12 11.70 9.54
CA VAL A 82 0.76 10.52 9.56
C VAL A 82 1.38 10.28 8.18
N LEU A 83 0.58 10.33 7.12
CA LEU A 83 1.06 10.23 5.74
C LEU A 83 2.08 11.33 5.41
N GLN A 84 1.78 12.58 5.77
CA GLN A 84 2.70 13.69 5.54
C GLN A 84 4.03 13.50 6.28
N SER A 85 3.99 12.97 7.50
CA SER A 85 5.19 12.62 8.27
C SER A 85 6.00 11.52 7.59
N ALA A 86 5.33 10.49 7.06
CA ALA A 86 5.97 9.42 6.31
C ALA A 86 6.65 9.98 5.05
N VAL A 87 5.96 10.79 4.27
CA VAL A 87 6.51 11.41 3.04
C VAL A 87 7.70 12.31 3.37
N THR A 88 7.61 13.13 4.40
CA THR A 88 8.67 14.10 4.74
C THR A 88 9.92 13.42 5.29
N ASN A 89 9.78 12.32 6.01
CA ASN A 89 10.85 11.71 6.81
C ASN A 89 11.39 10.38 6.26
N SER A 90 10.95 9.95 5.09
CA SER A 90 11.38 8.69 4.48
C SER A 90 11.74 8.88 3.00
N GLY A 91 12.18 7.80 2.37
CA GLY A 91 12.45 7.76 0.93
C GLY A 91 11.26 8.09 0.04
N LEU A 92 10.03 8.13 0.56
CA LEU A 92 8.84 8.59 -0.18
C LEU A 92 8.96 10.05 -0.64
N SER A 93 9.76 10.86 0.04
CA SER A 93 10.00 12.26 -0.34
C SER A 93 10.68 12.41 -1.71
N GLU A 94 11.28 11.36 -2.23
CA GLU A 94 11.93 11.32 -3.53
C GLU A 94 10.98 10.94 -4.67
N MET A 95 9.78 10.48 -4.35
CA MET A 95 8.76 10.11 -5.32
C MET A 95 7.98 11.34 -5.78
N ASP A 96 7.57 11.33 -7.04
CA ASP A 96 6.59 12.31 -7.50
C ASP A 96 5.19 12.03 -6.92
N ALA A 97 4.31 13.02 -7.00
CA ALA A 97 2.96 12.93 -6.42
C ALA A 97 2.14 11.78 -7.03
N ALA A 98 2.28 11.51 -8.32
CA ALA A 98 1.55 10.44 -9.00
C ALA A 98 2.01 9.06 -8.50
N THR A 99 3.30 8.89 -8.29
CA THR A 99 3.87 7.66 -7.72
C THR A 99 3.41 7.44 -6.28
N VAL A 100 3.37 8.48 -5.45
CA VAL A 100 2.83 8.41 -4.08
C VAL A 100 1.36 7.99 -4.09
N GLU A 101 0.54 8.54 -4.99
CA GLU A 101 -0.85 8.14 -5.15
C GLU A 101 -1.01 6.67 -5.60
N ASN A 102 -0.12 6.17 -6.46
CA ASN A 102 -0.10 4.76 -6.80
C ASN A 102 0.24 3.88 -5.59
N VAL A 103 1.23 4.28 -4.78
CA VAL A 103 1.58 3.58 -3.53
C VAL A 103 0.41 3.55 -2.56
N LYS A 104 -0.26 4.67 -2.35
CA LYS A 104 -1.48 4.76 -1.50
C LYS A 104 -2.56 3.80 -1.98
N TRP A 105 -2.82 3.80 -3.28
CA TRP A 105 -3.83 2.92 -3.87
C TRP A 105 -3.45 1.44 -3.71
N MET A 106 -2.21 1.06 -4.02
CA MET A 106 -1.74 -0.31 -3.89
C MET A 106 -1.81 -0.81 -2.45
N MET A 107 -1.42 0.01 -1.47
CA MET A 107 -1.53 -0.32 -0.05
C MET A 107 -3.00 -0.50 0.36
N THR A 108 -3.88 0.39 -0.06
CA THR A 108 -5.32 0.28 0.20
C THR A 108 -5.87 -1.02 -0.38
N TYR A 109 -5.57 -1.31 -1.64
CA TYR A 109 -5.98 -2.55 -2.30
C TYR A 109 -5.51 -3.79 -1.54
N LEU A 110 -4.25 -3.84 -1.11
CA LEU A 110 -3.71 -4.99 -0.40
C LEU A 110 -4.27 -5.16 1.02
N ASN A 111 -4.64 -4.08 1.71
CA ASN A 111 -5.29 -4.17 3.02
C ASN A 111 -6.67 -4.85 2.92
N ASP A 112 -7.34 -4.78 1.79
CA ASP A 112 -8.62 -5.45 1.51
C ASP A 112 -8.44 -6.81 0.81
N CYS A 113 -7.23 -7.09 0.33
CA CYS A 113 -6.96 -8.29 -0.46
C CYS A 113 -7.06 -9.56 0.39
N LYS A 114 -7.84 -10.51 -0.10
CA LYS A 114 -8.00 -11.85 0.48
C LYS A 114 -7.47 -12.96 -0.42
N ASP A 115 -6.70 -12.57 -1.44
CA ASP A 115 -6.11 -13.53 -2.38
C ASP A 115 -5.03 -14.36 -1.69
N SER A 116 -4.89 -15.61 -2.12
CA SER A 116 -3.82 -16.51 -1.65
C SER A 116 -2.42 -16.02 -2.01
N ASN A 117 -2.30 -15.15 -3.02
CA ASN A 117 -1.04 -14.58 -3.49
C ASN A 117 -0.69 -13.23 -2.83
N VAL A 118 -1.39 -12.85 -1.78
CA VAL A 118 -1.19 -11.54 -1.11
C VAL A 118 0.26 -11.29 -0.70
N GLY A 119 1.00 -12.33 -0.33
CA GLY A 119 2.43 -12.21 0.00
C GLY A 119 3.29 -11.78 -1.19
N GLN A 120 3.02 -12.31 -2.37
CA GLN A 120 3.71 -11.92 -3.59
C GLN A 120 3.31 -10.50 -4.03
N LEU A 121 2.04 -10.17 -3.93
CA LEU A 121 1.54 -8.81 -4.18
C LEU A 121 2.16 -7.80 -3.19
N PHE A 122 2.29 -8.18 -1.91
CA PHE A 122 2.97 -7.36 -0.92
C PHE A 122 4.42 -7.06 -1.32
N MET A 123 5.16 -8.08 -1.78
CA MET A 123 6.54 -7.88 -2.26
C MET A 123 6.59 -7.10 -3.57
N ALA A 124 5.59 -7.19 -4.43
CA ALA A 124 5.48 -6.36 -5.62
C ALA A 124 5.31 -4.87 -5.24
N VAL A 125 4.44 -4.55 -4.30
CA VAL A 125 4.29 -3.17 -3.80
C VAL A 125 5.56 -2.68 -3.13
N GLN A 126 6.22 -3.52 -2.33
CA GLN A 126 7.50 -3.19 -1.73
C GLN A 126 8.56 -2.89 -2.79
N THR A 127 8.60 -3.66 -3.86
CA THR A 127 9.48 -3.47 -5.01
C THR A 127 9.17 -2.15 -5.72
N TYR A 128 7.89 -1.86 -5.97
CA TYR A 128 7.46 -0.60 -6.58
C TYR A 128 7.92 0.62 -5.78
N VAL A 129 7.79 0.57 -4.45
CA VAL A 129 8.28 1.63 -3.55
C VAL A 129 9.77 1.85 -3.76
N TRP A 130 10.58 0.79 -3.73
CA TRP A 130 12.03 0.91 -3.83
C TRP A 130 12.52 1.34 -5.23
N GLU A 131 11.89 0.83 -6.29
CA GLU A 131 12.24 1.18 -7.67
C GLU A 131 11.98 2.67 -8.02
N ASN A 132 11.06 3.30 -7.30
CA ASN A 132 10.68 4.70 -7.54
C ASN A 132 11.40 5.70 -6.60
N GLN A 133 12.37 5.21 -5.84
CA GLN A 133 13.29 6.06 -5.06
C GLN A 133 14.62 6.25 -5.82
N SER A 134 15.56 6.99 -5.24
CA SER A 134 16.89 7.18 -5.83
C SER A 134 17.69 5.87 -5.96
N TYR A 135 17.39 4.91 -5.12
CA TYR A 135 17.98 3.58 -5.19
C TYR A 135 17.16 2.69 -6.13
N LYS A 136 17.83 2.11 -7.11
CA LYS A 136 17.24 1.09 -7.98
C LYS A 136 17.89 -0.25 -7.69
N GLY A 137 17.09 -1.20 -7.21
CA GLY A 137 17.52 -2.58 -7.07
C GLY A 137 17.73 -3.19 -8.45
N GLU A 138 18.80 -3.96 -8.60
CA GLU A 138 19.00 -4.77 -9.80
C GLU A 138 18.80 -6.25 -9.46
N PRO A 139 18.31 -7.07 -10.39
CA PRO A 139 18.25 -8.50 -10.18
C PRO A 139 19.62 -9.04 -9.79
N GLY A 140 19.70 -9.69 -8.64
CA GLY A 140 20.94 -10.25 -8.15
C GLY A 140 21.93 -9.27 -7.53
N GLY A 141 21.55 -8.01 -7.31
CA GLY A 141 22.39 -7.05 -6.60
C GLY A 141 22.58 -7.44 -5.13
N ASP A 142 23.81 -7.31 -4.64
CA ASP A 142 24.18 -7.59 -3.24
C ASP A 142 23.84 -6.42 -2.30
N GLY A 143 23.14 -5.39 -2.75
CA GLY A 143 22.77 -4.26 -1.92
C GLY A 143 21.78 -4.66 -0.84
N ASP A 144 21.83 -4.01 0.32
CA ASP A 144 20.97 -4.26 1.46
C ASP A 144 19.46 -4.20 1.12
N ALA A 145 19.11 -3.41 0.12
CA ALA A 145 17.76 -3.39 -0.43
C ALA A 145 17.62 -4.28 -1.67
N GLY A 146 18.73 -4.59 -2.35
CA GLY A 146 18.72 -5.24 -3.65
C GLY A 146 18.81 -6.74 -3.61
N GLY A 147 18.95 -7.33 -2.49
CA GLY A 147 18.93 -8.79 -2.41
C GLY A 147 17.61 -9.34 -2.90
N TYR A 148 17.08 -8.76 -3.98
CA TYR A 148 15.76 -9.00 -4.40
C TYR A 148 15.55 -10.43 -4.71
N ALA A 149 16.06 -10.90 -5.61
CA ALA A 149 15.47 -12.06 -6.19
C ALA A 149 16.37 -12.49 -7.33
N ASN A 150 16.34 -13.74 -7.67
CA ASN A 150 16.78 -14.13 -8.99
C ASN A 150 15.92 -13.39 -10.05
N ALA A 151 16.39 -13.37 -11.28
CA ALA A 151 15.73 -12.65 -12.37
C ALA A 151 14.25 -13.02 -12.52
N ASP A 152 13.91 -14.31 -12.42
CA ASP A 152 12.54 -14.81 -12.57
C ASP A 152 11.59 -14.23 -11.48
N THR A 153 12.04 -14.15 -10.23
CA THR A 153 11.24 -13.59 -9.14
C THR A 153 11.07 -12.07 -9.29
N TYR A 154 12.12 -11.40 -9.76
CA TYR A 154 12.05 -9.96 -10.03
C TYR A 154 11.09 -9.66 -11.18
N GLU A 155 11.16 -10.40 -12.28
CA GLU A 155 10.20 -10.27 -13.39
C GLU A 155 8.76 -10.57 -12.95
N LEU A 156 8.56 -11.55 -12.06
CA LEU A 156 7.25 -11.78 -11.47
C LEU A 156 6.73 -10.54 -10.72
N TYR A 157 7.57 -9.91 -9.90
CA TYR A 157 7.16 -8.71 -9.18
C TYR A 157 6.85 -7.54 -10.11
N LEU A 158 7.63 -7.34 -11.17
CA LEU A 158 7.34 -6.31 -12.19
C LEU A 158 6.00 -6.58 -12.88
N SER A 159 5.72 -7.84 -13.24
CA SER A 159 4.43 -8.21 -13.84
C SER A 159 3.25 -7.99 -12.90
N LEU A 160 3.45 -8.20 -11.60
CA LEU A 160 2.42 -7.93 -10.58
C LEU A 160 2.22 -6.44 -10.35
N ILE A 161 3.27 -5.63 -10.45
CA ILE A 161 3.18 -4.17 -10.42
C ILE A 161 2.36 -3.67 -11.59
N ASP A 162 2.65 -4.11 -12.81
CA ASP A 162 1.91 -3.73 -14.01
C ASP A 162 0.43 -4.10 -13.87
N TRP A 163 0.16 -5.30 -13.36
CA TRP A 163 -1.20 -5.74 -13.10
C TRP A 163 -1.92 -4.85 -12.06
N LEU A 164 -1.25 -4.47 -10.95
CA LEU A 164 -1.82 -3.56 -9.94
C LEU A 164 -2.13 -2.19 -10.52
N LEU A 165 -1.24 -1.64 -11.35
CA LEU A 165 -1.46 -0.36 -12.03
C LEU A 165 -2.63 -0.45 -13.01
N GLU A 166 -2.80 -1.58 -13.70
CA GLU A 166 -3.95 -1.82 -14.55
C GLU A 166 -5.26 -1.87 -13.75
N GLN A 167 -5.27 -2.55 -12.58
CA GLN A 167 -6.45 -2.57 -11.70
C GLN A 167 -6.84 -1.15 -11.24
N LYS A 168 -5.84 -0.33 -10.87
CA LYS A 168 -6.08 1.07 -10.54
C LYS A 168 -6.69 1.83 -11.70
N ALA A 169 -6.14 1.68 -12.92
CA ALA A 169 -6.65 2.34 -14.10
C ALA A 169 -8.09 1.92 -14.44
N GLN A 170 -8.44 0.64 -14.22
CA GLN A 170 -9.81 0.15 -14.39
C GLN A 170 -10.77 0.77 -13.37
N GLU A 171 -10.37 0.88 -12.11
CA GLU A 171 -11.17 1.56 -11.08
C GLU A 171 -11.34 3.05 -11.42
N ASP A 172 -10.26 3.74 -11.82
CA ASP A 172 -10.30 5.14 -12.22
C ASP A 172 -11.28 5.36 -13.42
N ALA A 173 -11.24 4.47 -14.40
CA ALA A 173 -12.15 4.53 -15.56
C ALA A 173 -13.60 4.30 -15.14
N GLU A 174 -13.85 3.37 -14.21
CA GLU A 174 -15.22 3.13 -13.73
C GLU A 174 -15.77 4.32 -12.95
N PHE A 175 -14.97 4.94 -12.09
CA PHE A 175 -15.36 6.18 -11.42
C PHE A 175 -15.65 7.30 -12.42
N GLN A 176 -14.83 7.46 -13.44
CA GLN A 176 -15.03 8.47 -14.48
C GLN A 176 -16.35 8.24 -15.23
N ARG A 177 -16.64 6.99 -15.60
CA ARG A 177 -17.91 6.62 -16.22
C ARG A 177 -19.12 6.98 -15.35
N GLN A 178 -19.05 6.71 -14.06
CA GLN A 178 -20.12 7.07 -13.12
C GLN A 178 -20.28 8.58 -12.97
N ILE A 179 -19.19 9.35 -12.93
CA ILE A 179 -19.22 10.82 -12.92
C ILE A 179 -19.92 11.36 -14.16
N GLU A 180 -19.60 10.82 -15.34
CA GLU A 180 -20.24 11.20 -16.60
C GLU A 180 -21.76 10.91 -16.60
N GLU A 181 -22.16 9.76 -16.05
CA GLU A 181 -23.58 9.40 -15.92
C GLU A 181 -24.33 10.35 -14.97
N PHE A 182 -23.75 10.73 -13.84
CA PHE A 182 -24.34 11.72 -12.92
C PHE A 182 -24.39 13.11 -13.56
N THR A 183 -23.35 13.52 -14.27
CA THR A 183 -23.30 14.78 -14.99
C THR A 183 -24.40 14.85 -16.07
N ALA A 184 -24.63 13.76 -16.81
CA ALA A 184 -25.71 13.67 -17.78
C ALA A 184 -27.11 13.80 -17.14
N GLN A 185 -27.26 13.49 -15.86
CA GLN A 185 -28.47 13.65 -15.07
C GLN A 185 -28.58 15.06 -14.41
N GLY A 186 -27.63 15.96 -14.67
CA GLY A 186 -27.58 17.28 -14.06
C GLY A 186 -27.08 17.30 -12.61
N LYS A 187 -26.44 16.21 -12.17
CA LYS A 187 -25.84 16.10 -10.84
C LYS A 187 -24.33 16.28 -10.92
N SER A 188 -23.73 16.86 -9.88
CA SER A 188 -22.28 16.87 -9.75
C SER A 188 -21.82 15.68 -8.87
N ALA A 189 -20.72 15.04 -9.28
CA ALA A 189 -20.13 13.94 -8.56
C ALA A 189 -18.61 14.11 -8.51
N SER A 190 -17.99 13.64 -7.42
CA SER A 190 -16.54 13.65 -7.25
C SER A 190 -16.07 12.43 -6.50
N ILE A 191 -14.81 12.03 -6.75
CA ILE A 191 -14.15 10.96 -6.02
C ILE A 191 -13.54 11.56 -4.75
N VAL A 192 -13.77 10.94 -3.62
CA VAL A 192 -13.15 11.29 -2.34
C VAL A 192 -12.63 10.04 -1.64
N GLU A 193 -11.65 10.21 -0.76
CA GLU A 193 -11.29 9.16 0.18
C GLU A 193 -12.34 9.08 1.30
N ASP A 194 -12.70 7.87 1.73
CA ASP A 194 -13.64 7.69 2.82
C ASP A 194 -12.99 8.00 4.17
N GLU A 195 -13.18 9.22 4.65
CA GLU A 195 -12.65 9.67 5.94
C GLU A 195 -13.03 8.78 7.11
N SER A 196 -14.19 8.11 7.06
CA SER A 196 -14.67 7.24 8.14
C SER A 196 -13.91 5.91 8.22
N ALA A 197 -13.29 5.48 7.13
CA ALA A 197 -12.53 4.24 7.02
C ALA A 197 -11.01 4.47 6.93
N LYS A 198 -10.59 5.69 6.64
CA LYS A 198 -9.20 6.04 6.39
C LYS A 198 -8.32 5.88 7.63
N TRP A 199 -7.12 5.32 7.45
CA TRP A 199 -6.09 5.27 8.47
C TRP A 199 -4.69 5.25 7.84
N ALA A 200 -3.70 5.64 8.64
CA ALA A 200 -2.30 5.48 8.31
C ALA A 200 -1.48 5.12 9.54
N VAL A 201 -0.36 4.46 9.34
CA VAL A 201 0.66 4.19 10.36
C VAL A 201 2.04 4.54 9.80
N TYR A 202 2.90 5.03 10.67
CA TYR A 202 4.29 5.35 10.35
C TYR A 202 5.18 5.05 11.55
N ALA A 203 6.30 4.38 11.31
CA ALA A 203 7.30 4.13 12.34
C ALA A 203 8.68 4.55 11.86
N ILE A 204 9.43 5.21 12.73
CA ILE A 204 10.77 5.71 12.45
C ILE A 204 11.74 5.21 13.51
N SER A 205 12.93 4.82 13.08
CA SER A 205 14.01 4.46 14.00
C SER A 205 14.58 5.71 14.67
N SER A 206 14.85 5.62 15.97
CA SER A 206 15.37 6.73 16.77
C SER A 206 16.72 7.25 16.27
N ASN A 207 17.54 6.40 15.65
CA ASN A 207 18.86 6.76 15.14
C ASN A 207 18.87 7.11 13.64
N ARG A 208 17.73 7.00 12.95
CA ARG A 208 17.59 7.28 11.52
C ARG A 208 18.54 6.48 10.60
N LYS A 209 19.16 5.41 11.09
CA LYS A 209 20.05 4.52 10.32
C LYS A 209 19.34 3.31 9.76
N ASN A 210 18.13 3.05 10.23
CA ASN A 210 17.30 1.93 9.83
C ASN A 210 16.12 2.43 9.01
N GLN A 211 15.52 1.53 8.25
CA GLN A 211 14.33 1.84 7.47
C GLN A 211 13.20 2.38 8.35
N SER A 212 12.44 3.30 7.83
CA SER A 212 11.10 3.62 8.33
C SER A 212 10.07 2.67 7.73
N PHE A 213 8.94 2.57 8.40
CA PHE A 213 7.85 1.68 8.01
C PHE A 213 6.56 2.47 7.91
N PHE A 214 5.77 2.14 6.91
CA PHE A 214 4.56 2.87 6.61
C PHE A 214 3.49 1.92 6.06
N ASN A 215 2.24 2.17 6.38
CA ASN A 215 1.09 1.67 5.64
C ASN A 215 -0.01 2.71 5.64
N TYR A 216 -0.83 2.66 4.60
CA TYR A 216 -1.93 3.57 4.37
C TYR A 216 -3.16 2.80 3.91
N TYR A 217 -4.32 3.23 4.37
CA TYR A 217 -5.60 2.77 3.91
C TYR A 217 -6.53 3.96 3.71
N GLY A 218 -6.98 4.17 2.50
CA GLY A 218 -7.88 5.25 2.14
C GLY A 218 -8.77 4.78 0.99
N PRO A 219 -9.83 3.98 1.28
CA PRO A 219 -10.75 3.54 0.26
C PRO A 219 -11.43 4.73 -0.38
N ARG A 220 -11.52 4.71 -1.70
CA ARG A 220 -12.14 5.78 -2.45
C ARG A 220 -13.63 5.50 -2.65
N LYS A 221 -14.42 6.56 -2.64
CA LYS A 221 -15.84 6.50 -2.96
C LYS A 221 -16.27 7.67 -3.81
N LEU A 222 -17.35 7.47 -4.56
CA LEU A 222 -18.02 8.54 -5.29
C LEU A 222 -19.01 9.23 -4.34
N VAL A 223 -19.00 10.55 -4.32
CA VAL A 223 -20.01 11.36 -3.64
C VAL A 223 -20.72 12.23 -4.66
N THR A 224 -22.04 12.29 -4.56
CA THR A 224 -22.86 13.18 -5.37
C THR A 224 -23.25 14.41 -4.54
N GLN A 225 -23.16 15.56 -5.17
CA GLN A 225 -23.75 16.78 -4.61
C GLN A 225 -25.09 16.96 -5.32
N ASP A 226 -26.18 16.82 -4.58
CA ASP A 226 -27.46 17.26 -5.04
C ASP A 226 -27.53 18.79 -4.98
N GLU A 227 -28.22 19.42 -5.94
CA GLU A 227 -28.56 20.82 -5.80
C GLU A 227 -29.25 21.06 -4.45
N PRO A 228 -29.12 22.25 -3.83
CA PRO A 228 -29.61 22.48 -2.48
C PRO A 228 -31.12 22.20 -2.37
N GLY A 229 -31.50 21.03 -1.87
CA GLY A 229 -32.88 20.60 -1.67
C GLY A 229 -33.18 19.12 -1.74
N GLY A 230 -32.25 18.26 -2.16
CA GLY A 230 -32.46 16.83 -2.29
C GLY A 230 -31.61 16.00 -1.29
N GLY A 231 -32.18 15.08 -0.58
CA GLY A 231 -31.46 14.13 0.25
C GLY A 231 -30.74 13.08 -0.65
N GLY A 232 -29.43 13.17 -0.71
CA GLY A 232 -28.63 12.31 -1.58
C GLY A 232 -28.65 10.85 -1.13
N GLU A 233 -28.89 9.96 -2.06
CA GLU A 233 -28.73 8.52 -1.90
C GLU A 233 -27.26 8.19 -2.22
N GLU A 234 -26.55 7.59 -1.29
CA GLU A 234 -25.15 7.19 -1.47
C GLU A 234 -25.08 6.12 -2.57
N PRO A 235 -24.35 6.33 -3.68
CA PRO A 235 -24.23 5.33 -4.72
C PRO A 235 -23.49 4.10 -4.18
N ALA A 236 -23.94 2.92 -4.61
CA ALA A 236 -23.29 1.67 -4.23
C ALA A 236 -21.79 1.70 -4.66
N PRO A 237 -20.88 1.21 -3.81
CA PRO A 237 -19.48 1.11 -4.18
C PRO A 237 -19.31 0.29 -5.46
N PRO A 238 -18.32 0.62 -6.31
CA PRO A 238 -18.12 -0.11 -7.55
C PRO A 238 -17.92 -1.59 -7.25
N ALA A 239 -18.69 -2.44 -7.93
CA ALA A 239 -18.60 -3.90 -7.84
C ALA A 239 -17.32 -4.38 -8.55
N GLY A 240 -16.19 -4.18 -7.93
CA GLY A 240 -14.86 -4.41 -8.51
C GLY A 240 -13.92 -5.21 -7.64
N THR A 241 -14.43 -6.23 -6.94
CA THR A 241 -13.55 -7.30 -6.45
C THR A 241 -13.69 -8.50 -7.38
N GLY A 242 -13.16 -8.35 -8.59
CA GLY A 242 -12.97 -9.49 -9.48
C GLY A 242 -12.04 -10.50 -8.81
N LYS A 243 -12.45 -11.76 -8.76
CA LYS A 243 -11.61 -12.85 -8.29
C LYS A 243 -10.40 -12.95 -9.22
N ILE A 244 -9.21 -12.63 -8.71
CA ILE A 244 -7.97 -12.72 -9.47
C ILE A 244 -7.63 -14.19 -9.63
N THR A 245 -7.57 -14.66 -10.87
CA THR A 245 -6.92 -15.92 -11.21
C THR A 245 -5.64 -15.56 -11.97
N LEU A 246 -4.51 -15.52 -11.27
CA LEU A 246 -3.21 -15.39 -11.93
C LEU A 246 -2.92 -16.67 -12.71
N LYS A 247 -2.75 -16.54 -14.02
CA LYS A 247 -2.33 -17.64 -14.87
C LYS A 247 -0.88 -17.39 -15.30
N LYS A 248 0.02 -18.27 -14.85
CA LYS A 248 1.40 -18.26 -15.35
C LYS A 248 1.42 -18.88 -16.74
N THR A 249 1.93 -18.17 -17.71
CA THR A 249 2.19 -18.69 -19.05
C THR A 249 3.68 -19.02 -19.16
N ALA A 250 4.03 -20.28 -19.04
CA ALA A 250 5.38 -20.75 -19.34
C ALA A 250 5.32 -21.57 -20.65
N GLY A 251 6.04 -21.14 -21.66
CA GLY A 251 6.17 -21.89 -22.92
C GLY A 251 4.87 -22.21 -23.64
N GLY A 252 3.90 -21.28 -23.62
CA GLY A 252 2.63 -21.44 -24.34
C GLY A 252 1.58 -22.31 -23.63
N THR A 253 1.86 -22.81 -22.44
CA THR A 253 0.90 -23.56 -21.64
C THR A 253 0.50 -22.76 -20.40
N THR A 254 -0.79 -22.54 -20.20
CA THR A 254 -1.32 -21.84 -19.03
C THR A 254 -1.49 -22.85 -17.89
N THR A 255 -0.69 -22.76 -16.85
CA THR A 255 -0.89 -23.51 -15.59
C THR A 255 -1.45 -22.55 -14.56
N GLY A 256 -2.56 -22.92 -13.92
CA GLY A 256 -3.12 -22.15 -12.79
C GLY A 256 -2.15 -22.24 -11.59
N LEU A 257 -1.94 -21.11 -10.92
CA LEU A 257 -1.27 -21.00 -9.63
C LEU A 257 -2.29 -21.11 -8.51
#